data_6bb3b2a11878536893d1b1e0852b6a6d
#
_entry.id   6bb3b2a11878536893d1b1e0852b6a6d
#
_cell.length_a   1.000
_cell.length_b   1.000
_cell.length_c   1.000
_cell.angle_alpha   90.00
_cell.angle_beta   90.00
_cell.angle_gamma   90.00
#
_symmetry.space_group_name_H-M   'P 1'
#
loop_
_entity.id
_entity.type
_entity.pdbx_description
1 polymer ?
#
loop_
_entity_poly.entity_id
_entity_poly.type
_entity_poly.pdbx_seq_one_letter_code
_entity_poly.pdbx_strand_id
1 'polypeptide(L)'
;YTGREHYAIEFKPNREGYISRTKRITAYPTELIICRHHANEVSSTNEAFMLIRKLLTEDKYKDLTENMNLVIIPMDNVDGSAIHYELQKENPTWKLHVARFNAIGKEFYHEHFKPETIHTEAYGMRRVFMEFLPDFLIDNHGVPSHEWEQQFAGYTSPSFRGFWLPRSLLYGYFYHIAGEEYESNITLNKQMEDVIANDYLDNEEVTRENKLWARQFEKYAHRWMPKMFPANYYKNMINYWIPHEYDPGHRYPSVRFPWIL
;
A
#
# COMPACT_ATOMS: atom_id res chain seq x y z
N TYR A 1 -7.14 3.50 20.84
CA TYR A 1 -6.57 3.52 22.19
C TYR A 1 -6.42 4.92 22.75
N THR A 2 -6.05 5.87 21.89
CA THR A 2 -5.74 7.24 22.29
C THR A 2 -6.91 8.20 22.04
N GLY A 3 -8.00 7.73 21.47
CA GLY A 3 -9.18 8.56 21.13
C GLY A 3 -9.03 9.35 19.84
N ARG A 4 -8.01 9.07 19.02
CA ARG A 4 -7.88 9.69 17.70
C ARG A 4 -8.84 9.04 16.73
N GLU A 5 -9.42 9.88 15.87
CA GLU A 5 -10.33 9.42 14.83
C GLU A 5 -9.55 8.85 13.63
N HIS A 6 -10.09 7.79 13.04
CA HIS A 6 -9.60 7.16 11.84
C HIS A 6 -10.58 7.47 10.69
N TYR A 7 -10.10 8.15 9.66
CA TYR A 7 -10.93 8.68 8.59
C TYR A 7 -10.79 7.90 7.30
N ALA A 8 -11.92 7.72 6.62
CA ALA A 8 -11.97 7.34 5.21
C ALA A 8 -12.67 8.44 4.41
N ILE A 9 -12.12 8.79 3.26
CA ILE A 9 -12.65 9.80 2.34
C ILE A 9 -13.25 9.06 1.16
N GLU A 10 -14.53 9.33 0.87
CA GLU A 10 -15.26 8.72 -0.23
C GLU A 10 -15.47 9.71 -1.38
N PHE A 11 -15.02 9.36 -2.57
CA PHE A 11 -15.44 9.94 -3.82
C PHE A 11 -16.47 9.01 -4.46
N LYS A 12 -17.61 9.57 -4.85
CA LYS A 12 -18.71 8.79 -5.41
C LYS A 12 -19.21 9.42 -6.71
N PRO A 13 -19.64 8.61 -7.68
CA PRO A 13 -20.23 9.11 -8.90
C PRO A 13 -21.37 10.09 -8.61
N ASN A 14 -21.27 11.29 -9.19
CA ASN A 14 -22.31 12.32 -9.06
C ASN A 14 -23.47 12.00 -10.01
N ARG A 15 -24.58 11.56 -9.45
CA ARG A 15 -25.81 11.23 -10.21
C ARG A 15 -27.00 11.94 -9.60
N GLU A 16 -27.99 12.26 -10.43
CA GLU A 16 -29.23 12.79 -9.96
C GLU A 16 -29.99 11.77 -9.09
N GLY A 17 -30.57 12.25 -8.00
CA GLY A 17 -31.29 11.43 -7.05
C GLY A 17 -30.41 10.65 -6.08
N TYR A 18 -31.05 9.89 -5.22
CA TYR A 18 -30.39 9.06 -4.21
C TYR A 18 -30.09 7.67 -4.76
N ILE A 19 -28.81 7.30 -4.67
CA ILE A 19 -28.35 5.93 -4.95
C ILE A 19 -27.73 5.37 -3.67
N SER A 20 -28.26 4.24 -3.18
CA SER A 20 -27.70 3.56 -2.01
C SER A 20 -26.27 3.09 -2.28
N ARG A 21 -25.44 2.95 -1.23
CA ARG A 21 -24.09 2.40 -1.35
C ARG A 21 -24.10 1.04 -2.05
N THR A 22 -24.99 0.13 -1.66
CA THR A 22 -25.12 -1.19 -2.28
C THR A 22 -25.32 -1.12 -3.79
N LYS A 23 -26.18 -0.23 -4.27
CA LYS A 23 -26.39 -0.06 -5.71
C LYS A 23 -25.15 0.54 -6.40
N ARG A 24 -24.44 1.45 -5.73
CA ARG A 24 -23.23 2.06 -6.29
C ARG A 24 -22.11 1.04 -6.47
N ILE A 25 -21.80 0.24 -5.45
CA ILE A 25 -20.75 -0.78 -5.51
C ILE A 25 -21.06 -1.92 -6.48
N THR A 26 -22.31 -2.12 -6.85
CA THR A 26 -22.71 -3.08 -7.90
C THR A 26 -22.73 -2.49 -9.30
N ALA A 27 -22.83 -1.16 -9.41
CA ALA A 27 -22.96 -0.46 -10.70
C ALA A 27 -21.64 0.16 -11.18
N TYR A 28 -20.71 0.42 -10.28
CA TYR A 28 -19.44 1.08 -10.56
C TYR A 28 -18.30 0.34 -9.87
N PRO A 29 -17.13 0.23 -10.52
CA PRO A 29 -15.95 -0.32 -9.86
C PRO A 29 -15.60 0.49 -8.61
N THR A 30 -15.06 -0.21 -7.63
CA THR A 30 -14.68 0.38 -6.35
C THR A 30 -13.19 0.14 -6.10
N GLU A 31 -12.46 1.21 -5.81
CA GLU A 31 -11.07 1.17 -5.40
C GLU A 31 -10.93 1.63 -3.95
N LEU A 32 -10.15 0.89 -3.18
CA LEU A 32 -9.73 1.26 -1.84
C LEU A 32 -8.23 1.52 -1.81
N ILE A 33 -7.86 2.74 -1.45
CA ILE A 33 -6.47 3.13 -1.24
C ILE A 33 -6.23 3.28 0.26
N ILE A 34 -5.25 2.54 0.79
CA ILE A 34 -4.82 2.64 2.17
C ILE A 34 -3.43 3.27 2.18
N CYS A 35 -3.20 4.21 3.10
CA CYS A 35 -1.92 4.88 3.22
C CYS A 35 -1.44 4.85 4.67
N ARG A 36 -0.12 4.80 4.83
CA ARG A 36 0.55 4.94 6.13
C ARG A 36 0.14 3.90 7.17
N HIS A 37 0.03 2.66 6.73
CA HIS A 37 -0.07 1.52 7.64
C HIS A 37 1.13 1.49 8.61
N HIS A 38 2.33 1.69 8.11
CA HIS A 38 3.49 1.98 8.95
C HIS A 38 3.63 3.49 9.16
N ALA A 39 3.55 3.89 10.40
CA ALA A 39 3.43 5.31 10.74
C ALA A 39 4.65 6.18 10.37
N ASN A 40 5.83 5.58 10.27
CA ASN A 40 7.06 6.27 9.86
C ASN A 40 7.22 6.43 8.33
N GLU A 41 6.32 5.86 7.54
CA GLU A 41 6.33 5.94 6.08
C GLU A 41 5.45 7.10 5.60
N VAL A 42 5.91 8.32 5.82
CA VAL A 42 5.10 9.55 5.68
C VAL A 42 4.70 9.92 4.25
N SER A 43 5.41 9.42 3.25
CA SER A 43 5.20 9.77 1.83
C SER A 43 3.80 9.43 1.33
N SER A 44 3.28 8.27 1.71
CA SER A 44 1.98 7.79 1.24
C SER A 44 0.80 8.66 1.69
N THR A 45 0.85 9.25 2.90
CA THR A 45 -0.16 10.23 3.33
C THR A 45 -0.11 11.51 2.48
N ASN A 46 1.10 12.01 2.18
CA ASN A 46 1.26 13.18 1.33
C ASN A 46 0.73 12.91 -0.09
N GLU A 47 1.01 11.75 -0.63
CA GLU A 47 0.51 11.30 -1.92
C GLU A 47 -1.03 11.25 -1.92
N ALA A 48 -1.65 10.66 -0.89
CA ALA A 48 -3.10 10.63 -0.75
C ALA A 48 -3.71 12.02 -0.79
N PHE A 49 -3.17 12.98 -0.05
CA PHE A 49 -3.68 14.36 -0.07
C PHE A 49 -3.42 15.09 -1.39
N MET A 50 -2.31 14.79 -2.05
CA MET A 50 -2.07 15.31 -3.40
C MET A 50 -3.08 14.75 -4.41
N LEU A 51 -3.37 13.44 -4.35
CA LEU A 51 -4.40 12.80 -5.18
C LEU A 51 -5.77 13.41 -4.92
N ILE A 52 -6.19 13.50 -3.66
CA ILE A 52 -7.47 14.11 -3.26
C ILE A 52 -7.59 15.53 -3.83
N ARG A 53 -6.55 16.35 -3.70
CA ARG A 53 -6.55 17.69 -4.27
C ARG A 53 -6.75 17.67 -5.78
N LYS A 54 -6.02 16.82 -6.49
CA LYS A 54 -6.13 16.69 -7.95
C LYS A 54 -7.53 16.25 -8.38
N LEU A 55 -8.10 15.26 -7.71
CA LEU A 55 -9.47 14.79 -7.95
C LEU A 55 -10.54 15.90 -7.76
N LEU A 56 -10.28 16.84 -6.87
CA LEU A 56 -11.18 17.96 -6.58
C LEU A 56 -10.99 19.18 -7.50
N THR A 57 -9.80 19.35 -8.09
CA THR A 57 -9.44 20.60 -8.76
C THR A 57 -9.03 20.46 -10.22
N GLU A 58 -8.75 19.26 -10.72
CA GLU A 58 -8.29 19.05 -12.08
C GLU A 58 -9.32 18.29 -12.92
N ASP A 59 -9.85 18.94 -13.96
CA ASP A 59 -10.89 18.39 -14.83
C ASP A 59 -10.52 17.03 -15.48
N LYS A 60 -9.25 16.77 -15.68
CA LYS A 60 -8.80 15.52 -16.28
C LYS A 60 -9.14 14.27 -15.45
N TYR A 61 -9.43 14.43 -14.14
CA TYR A 61 -9.84 13.35 -13.25
C TYR A 61 -11.35 13.24 -13.08
N LYS A 62 -12.11 14.10 -13.76
CA LYS A 62 -13.58 14.14 -13.61
C LYS A 62 -14.22 12.83 -14.05
N ASP A 63 -13.75 12.28 -15.17
CA ASP A 63 -14.26 10.99 -15.67
C ASP A 63 -14.06 9.87 -14.63
N LEU A 64 -12.91 9.84 -13.96
CA LEU A 64 -12.63 8.89 -12.89
C LEU A 64 -13.64 9.03 -11.75
N THR A 65 -13.82 10.25 -11.23
CA THR A 65 -14.73 10.51 -10.09
C THR A 65 -16.22 10.35 -10.45
N GLU A 66 -16.58 10.39 -11.73
CA GLU A 66 -17.93 10.16 -12.21
C GLU A 66 -18.27 8.69 -12.49
N ASN A 67 -17.27 7.83 -12.68
CA ASN A 67 -17.46 6.47 -13.14
C ASN A 67 -16.93 5.38 -12.21
N MET A 68 -16.41 5.74 -11.03
CA MET A 68 -15.99 4.79 -10.02
C MET A 68 -16.27 5.28 -8.60
N ASN A 69 -16.29 4.35 -7.67
CA ASN A 69 -16.21 4.65 -6.24
C ASN A 69 -14.73 4.61 -5.83
N LEU A 70 -14.26 5.68 -5.23
CA LEU A 70 -12.90 5.72 -4.71
C LEU A 70 -12.96 6.01 -3.21
N VAL A 71 -12.35 5.13 -2.43
CA VAL A 71 -12.27 5.26 -0.97
C VAL A 71 -10.80 5.34 -0.58
N ILE A 72 -10.45 6.40 0.14
CA ILE A 72 -9.06 6.65 0.55
C ILE A 72 -9.00 6.71 2.07
N ILE A 73 -8.16 5.88 2.67
CA ILE A 73 -7.74 5.97 4.06
C ILE A 73 -6.36 6.63 4.07
N PRO A 74 -6.27 7.96 4.30
CA PRO A 74 -5.02 8.68 4.13
C PRO A 74 -4.00 8.42 5.23
N MET A 75 -4.45 7.85 6.35
CA MET A 75 -3.61 7.55 7.50
C MET A 75 -4.21 6.38 8.28
N ASP A 76 -3.78 5.17 7.97
CA ASP A 76 -4.30 3.96 8.61
C ASP A 76 -3.82 3.85 10.07
N ASN A 77 -2.55 4.13 10.33
CA ASN A 77 -1.96 4.10 11.68
C ASN A 77 -1.93 5.50 12.32
N VAL A 78 -3.09 5.98 12.75
CA VAL A 78 -3.23 7.33 13.31
C VAL A 78 -2.46 7.53 14.62
N ASP A 79 -2.45 6.54 15.48
CA ASP A 79 -1.77 6.59 16.77
C ASP A 79 -0.25 6.51 16.62
N GLY A 80 0.24 5.57 15.80
CA GLY A 80 1.65 5.49 15.47
C GLY A 80 2.16 6.75 14.78
N SER A 81 1.33 7.38 13.93
CA SER A 81 1.68 8.65 13.26
C SER A 81 1.83 9.80 14.24
N ALA A 82 0.99 9.85 15.27
CA ALA A 82 1.13 10.86 16.33
C ALA A 82 2.40 10.62 17.17
N ILE A 83 2.71 9.38 17.51
CA ILE A 83 3.96 9.02 18.21
C ILE A 83 5.17 9.39 17.36
N HIS A 84 5.14 9.08 16.07
CA HIS A 84 6.21 9.45 15.14
C HIS A 84 6.44 10.96 15.09
N TYR A 85 5.37 11.75 15.02
CA TYR A 85 5.46 13.19 14.98
C TYR A 85 6.13 13.76 16.24
N GLU A 86 5.71 13.32 17.42
CA GLU A 86 6.29 13.79 18.68
C GLU A 86 7.76 13.39 18.83
N LEU A 87 8.10 12.16 18.52
CA LEU A 87 9.48 11.69 18.57
C LEU A 87 10.38 12.42 17.57
N GLN A 88 9.87 12.72 16.39
CA GLN A 88 10.63 13.41 15.36
C GLN A 88 10.86 14.90 15.69
N LYS A 89 9.97 15.54 16.42
CA LYS A 89 10.19 16.91 16.93
C LYS A 89 11.40 16.99 17.83
N GLU A 90 11.55 16.01 18.73
CA GLU A 90 12.68 15.94 19.66
C GLU A 90 13.96 15.45 18.99
N ASN A 91 13.84 14.60 17.96
CA ASN A 91 14.97 13.94 17.31
C ASN A 91 14.83 13.99 15.77
N PRO A 92 14.91 15.16 15.15
CA PRO A 92 14.58 15.32 13.72
C PRO A 92 15.48 14.55 12.77
N THR A 93 16.67 14.15 13.20
CA THR A 93 17.63 13.38 12.42
C THR A 93 17.56 11.88 12.68
N TRP A 94 16.80 11.46 13.68
CA TRP A 94 16.64 10.05 14.01
C TRP A 94 15.57 9.39 13.14
N LYS A 95 15.88 8.20 12.71
CA LYS A 95 14.99 7.37 11.93
C LYS A 95 14.28 6.41 12.88
N LEU A 96 13.10 6.80 13.29
CA LEU A 96 12.39 6.20 14.42
C LEU A 96 11.65 4.93 14.00
N HIS A 97 12.34 3.81 13.97
CA HIS A 97 11.74 2.53 13.59
C HIS A 97 10.60 2.10 14.50
N VAL A 98 10.64 2.45 15.78
CA VAL A 98 9.55 2.18 16.74
C VAL A 98 8.22 2.78 16.30
N ALA A 99 8.23 3.89 15.59
CA ALA A 99 7.05 4.53 15.07
C ALA A 99 6.37 3.78 13.90
N ARG A 100 6.91 2.63 13.49
CA ARG A 100 6.26 1.69 12.58
C ARG A 100 4.99 1.08 13.19
N PHE A 101 5.01 0.87 14.50
CA PHE A 101 3.98 0.17 15.24
C PHE A 101 2.83 1.10 15.65
N ASN A 102 1.70 0.51 16.04
CA ASN A 102 0.58 1.27 16.62
C ASN A 102 0.83 1.64 18.10
N ALA A 103 -0.16 2.27 18.75
CA ALA A 103 -0.04 2.74 20.13
C ALA A 103 0.30 1.67 21.17
N ILE A 104 0.04 0.42 20.88
CA ILE A 104 0.34 -0.70 21.79
C ILE A 104 1.56 -1.51 21.33
N GLY A 105 2.38 -0.96 20.44
CA GLY A 105 3.62 -1.59 19.98
C GLY A 105 3.42 -2.78 19.05
N LYS A 106 2.28 -2.85 18.35
CA LYS A 106 1.97 -3.97 17.45
C LYS A 106 2.04 -3.54 15.98
N GLU A 107 2.67 -4.38 15.19
CA GLU A 107 2.46 -4.42 13.75
C GLU A 107 1.16 -5.19 13.51
N PHE A 108 0.13 -4.51 12.98
CA PHE A 108 -1.25 -5.02 12.96
C PHE A 108 -1.73 -5.50 11.59
N TYR A 109 -0.85 -5.61 10.61
CA TYR A 109 -1.19 -6.08 9.27
C TYR A 109 -1.98 -7.40 9.25
N HIS A 110 -1.56 -8.37 10.06
CA HIS A 110 -2.21 -9.67 10.17
C HIS A 110 -3.53 -9.66 10.96
N GLU A 111 -3.90 -8.49 11.47
CA GLU A 111 -5.10 -8.32 12.29
C GLU A 111 -6.32 -7.81 11.50
N HIS A 112 -6.13 -7.30 10.27
CA HIS A 112 -7.17 -6.62 9.48
C HIS A 112 -8.45 -7.44 9.32
N PHE A 113 -8.35 -8.74 9.14
CA PHE A 113 -9.52 -9.60 8.93
C PHE A 113 -9.86 -10.51 10.11
N LYS A 114 -9.24 -10.33 11.26
CA LYS A 114 -9.60 -11.07 12.47
C LYS A 114 -10.85 -10.47 13.12
N PRO A 115 -11.94 -11.23 13.30
CA PRO A 115 -13.20 -10.70 13.87
C PRO A 115 -13.03 -10.12 15.26
N GLU A 116 -12.15 -10.74 16.06
CA GLU A 116 -11.96 -10.44 17.49
C GLU A 116 -10.71 -9.57 17.73
N THR A 117 -10.24 -8.88 16.67
CA THR A 117 -9.06 -8.03 16.84
C THR A 117 -9.32 -6.89 17.82
N ILE A 118 -8.36 -6.68 18.70
CA ILE A 118 -8.35 -5.53 19.62
C ILE A 118 -7.73 -4.29 18.98
N HIS A 119 -7.19 -4.42 17.76
CA HIS A 119 -6.55 -3.33 17.03
C HIS A 119 -7.60 -2.52 16.29
N THR A 120 -7.88 -1.33 16.81
CA THR A 120 -8.95 -0.46 16.29
C THR A 120 -8.72 0.02 14.87
N GLU A 121 -7.46 0.20 14.48
CA GLU A 121 -7.04 0.51 13.11
C GLU A 121 -7.43 -0.63 12.15
N ALA A 122 -7.06 -1.86 12.51
CA ALA A 122 -7.39 -3.04 11.73
C ALA A 122 -8.92 -3.26 11.64
N TYR A 123 -9.64 -3.00 12.72
CA TYR A 123 -11.11 -3.03 12.71
C TYR A 123 -11.70 -1.97 11.78
N GLY A 124 -11.17 -0.74 11.83
CA GLY A 124 -11.62 0.36 10.99
C GLY A 124 -11.43 0.07 9.50
N MET A 125 -10.24 -0.38 9.11
CA MET A 125 -9.94 -0.80 7.75
C MET A 125 -10.87 -1.92 7.28
N ARG A 126 -11.03 -2.98 8.08
CA ARG A 126 -11.95 -4.08 7.76
C ARG A 126 -13.37 -3.60 7.57
N ARG A 127 -13.85 -2.70 8.43
CA ARG A 127 -15.19 -2.12 8.30
C ARG A 127 -15.36 -1.40 6.97
N VAL A 128 -14.42 -0.55 6.59
CA VAL A 128 -14.44 0.13 5.29
C VAL A 128 -14.43 -0.89 4.16
N PHE A 129 -13.55 -1.88 4.22
CA PHE A 129 -13.48 -2.95 3.23
C PHE A 129 -14.83 -3.67 3.06
N MET A 130 -15.45 -4.09 4.14
CA MET A 130 -16.74 -4.80 4.11
C MET A 130 -17.92 -3.93 3.71
N GLU A 131 -17.83 -2.62 3.95
CA GLU A 131 -18.87 -1.66 3.53
C GLU A 131 -18.81 -1.32 2.05
N PHE A 132 -17.62 -1.35 1.44
CA PHE A 132 -17.43 -0.92 0.05
C PHE A 132 -17.11 -2.06 -0.91
N LEU A 133 -16.68 -3.22 -0.43
CA LEU A 133 -16.32 -4.41 -1.23
C LEU A 133 -15.50 -4.05 -2.47
N PRO A 134 -14.29 -3.49 -2.29
CA PRO A 134 -13.51 -2.96 -3.40
C PRO A 134 -13.11 -4.04 -4.39
N ASP A 135 -13.12 -3.69 -5.68
CA ASP A 135 -12.59 -4.51 -6.77
C ASP A 135 -11.05 -4.45 -6.81
N PHE A 136 -10.48 -3.32 -6.32
CA PHE A 136 -9.05 -3.09 -6.23
C PHE A 136 -8.71 -2.58 -4.84
N LEU A 137 -7.56 -3.03 -4.33
CA LEU A 137 -6.99 -2.49 -3.11
C LEU A 137 -5.53 -2.12 -3.36
N ILE A 138 -5.20 -0.86 -3.10
CA ILE A 138 -3.84 -0.35 -3.11
C ILE A 138 -3.45 -0.02 -1.68
N ASP A 139 -2.34 -0.59 -1.22
CA ASP A 139 -1.76 -0.28 0.09
C ASP A 139 -0.44 0.45 -0.11
N ASN A 140 -0.50 1.78 0.03
CA ASN A 140 0.63 2.66 -0.21
C ASN A 140 1.57 2.68 0.99
N HIS A 141 2.70 2.05 0.82
CA HIS A 141 3.82 2.09 1.74
C HIS A 141 4.89 3.09 1.30
N GLY A 142 5.81 3.35 2.18
CA GLY A 142 7.06 4.02 1.88
C GLY A 142 8.23 3.20 2.38
N VAL A 143 9.42 3.49 1.88
CA VAL A 143 10.66 2.92 2.43
C VAL A 143 11.30 3.96 3.33
N PRO A 144 11.29 3.78 4.66
CA PRO A 144 11.96 4.70 5.58
C PRO A 144 13.45 4.78 5.25
N SER A 145 13.95 6.00 5.18
CA SER A 145 15.33 6.25 4.71
C SER A 145 16.43 5.57 5.52
N HIS A 146 16.15 5.25 6.78
CA HIS A 146 17.11 4.56 7.65
C HIS A 146 17.26 3.07 7.35
N GLU A 147 16.30 2.45 6.70
CA GLU A 147 16.36 1.02 6.38
C GLU A 147 17.47 0.72 5.38
N TRP A 148 17.73 1.66 4.49
CA TRP A 148 18.91 1.58 3.61
C TRP A 148 20.23 1.54 4.38
N GLU A 149 20.38 2.37 5.37
CA GLU A 149 21.59 2.42 6.20
C GLU A 149 21.74 1.16 7.06
N GLN A 150 20.64 0.63 7.58
CA GLN A 150 20.64 -0.59 8.37
C GLN A 150 21.08 -1.81 7.56
N GLN A 151 20.78 -1.88 6.29
CA GLN A 151 21.25 -2.96 5.41
C GLN A 151 22.77 -3.05 5.41
N PHE A 152 23.44 -1.93 5.30
CA PHE A 152 24.91 -1.88 5.29
C PHE A 152 25.51 -2.12 6.67
N ALA A 153 24.76 -1.85 7.72
CA ALA A 153 25.20 -2.12 9.09
C ALA A 153 25.05 -3.60 9.50
N GLY A 154 24.50 -4.46 8.64
CA GLY A 154 24.27 -5.86 8.93
C GLY A 154 23.18 -6.13 9.97
N TYR A 155 22.30 -5.17 10.19
CA TYR A 155 21.34 -5.19 11.29
C TYR A 155 19.96 -5.78 10.90
N THR A 156 19.73 -6.18 9.69
CA THR A 156 18.42 -6.61 9.21
C THR A 156 18.20 -8.11 9.30
N SER A 157 17.04 -8.48 9.81
CA SER A 157 16.62 -9.87 9.83
C SER A 157 16.25 -10.36 8.42
N PRO A 158 16.66 -11.60 8.05
CA PRO A 158 16.28 -12.21 6.78
C PRO A 158 14.78 -12.29 6.51
N SER A 159 13.95 -12.19 7.54
CA SER A 159 12.49 -12.21 7.41
C SER A 159 11.87 -10.90 6.89
N PHE A 160 12.62 -9.82 6.89
CA PHE A 160 12.16 -8.50 6.44
C PHE A 160 12.56 -8.20 4.99
N ARG A 161 12.15 -9.03 4.05
CA ARG A 161 12.52 -8.88 2.63
C ARG A 161 12.15 -7.53 2.04
N GLY A 162 11.01 -6.97 2.42
CA GLY A 162 10.55 -5.67 1.93
C GLY A 162 11.43 -4.49 2.36
N PHE A 163 12.23 -4.64 3.41
CA PHE A 163 13.09 -3.58 3.94
C PHE A 163 14.46 -3.49 3.29
N TRP A 164 14.76 -4.34 2.35
CA TRP A 164 16.05 -4.40 1.68
C TRP A 164 16.13 -3.54 0.42
N LEU A 165 15.04 -2.91 0.05
CA LEU A 165 14.99 -2.03 -1.11
C LEU A 165 15.53 -0.66 -0.75
N PRO A 166 16.36 -0.06 -1.60
CA PRO A 166 16.76 1.33 -1.44
C PRO A 166 15.54 2.24 -1.42
N ARG A 167 15.55 3.25 -0.56
CA ARG A 167 14.42 4.15 -0.30
C ARG A 167 13.78 4.82 -1.50
N SER A 168 14.46 4.87 -2.63
CA SER A 168 13.96 5.49 -3.86
C SER A 168 13.76 4.50 -5.00
N LEU A 169 13.91 3.21 -4.71
CA LEU A 169 13.67 2.18 -5.71
C LEU A 169 12.17 1.89 -5.80
N LEU A 170 11.64 1.99 -7.00
CA LEU A 170 10.25 1.65 -7.28
C LEU A 170 10.08 0.13 -7.24
N TYR A 171 9.13 -0.33 -6.47
CA TYR A 171 8.79 -1.74 -6.35
C TYR A 171 7.29 -1.93 -6.16
N GLY A 172 6.81 -3.12 -6.50
CA GLY A 172 5.43 -3.52 -6.28
C GLY A 172 5.33 -4.95 -5.76
N TYR A 173 4.40 -5.17 -4.86
CA TYR A 173 3.96 -6.50 -4.45
C TYR A 173 2.59 -6.77 -5.02
N PHE A 174 2.50 -7.75 -5.92
CA PHE A 174 1.26 -8.15 -6.55
C PHE A 174 0.76 -9.45 -5.91
N TYR A 175 -0.20 -9.32 -5.04
CA TYR A 175 -0.82 -10.47 -4.40
C TYR A 175 -1.94 -11.02 -5.28
N HIS A 176 -1.98 -12.32 -5.46
CA HIS A 176 -3.03 -12.98 -6.23
C HIS A 176 -3.40 -14.32 -5.63
N ILE A 177 -4.61 -14.78 -5.90
CA ILE A 177 -5.05 -16.11 -5.51
C ILE A 177 -4.58 -17.10 -6.58
N ALA A 178 -3.91 -18.17 -6.15
CA ALA A 178 -3.47 -19.23 -7.05
C ALA A 178 -4.64 -20.15 -7.40
N GLY A 179 -4.69 -20.61 -8.66
CA GLY A 179 -5.70 -21.52 -9.17
C GLY A 179 -6.25 -21.06 -10.53
N GLU A 180 -6.65 -22.00 -11.38
CA GLU A 180 -7.19 -21.70 -12.71
C GLU A 180 -8.47 -20.87 -12.63
N GLU A 181 -9.28 -21.07 -11.60
CA GLU A 181 -10.51 -20.31 -11.35
C GLU A 181 -10.27 -18.82 -11.03
N TYR A 182 -9.04 -18.46 -10.70
CA TYR A 182 -8.63 -17.08 -10.36
C TYR A 182 -7.76 -16.42 -11.43
N GLU A 183 -7.67 -16.98 -12.63
CA GLU A 183 -6.84 -16.44 -13.71
C GLU A 183 -7.20 -15.00 -14.10
N SER A 184 -8.46 -14.63 -13.94
CA SER A 184 -8.92 -13.24 -14.15
C SER A 184 -8.23 -12.24 -13.21
N ASN A 185 -7.98 -12.63 -11.96
CA ASN A 185 -7.28 -11.78 -10.98
C ASN A 185 -5.81 -11.59 -11.37
N ILE A 186 -5.17 -12.65 -11.86
CA ILE A 186 -3.78 -12.58 -12.36
C ILE A 186 -3.71 -11.65 -13.58
N THR A 187 -4.68 -11.79 -14.49
CA THR A 187 -4.76 -10.94 -15.69
C THR A 187 -4.93 -9.47 -15.31
N LEU A 188 -5.80 -9.17 -14.35
CA LEU A 188 -6.03 -7.83 -13.87
C LEU A 188 -4.76 -7.25 -13.22
N ASN A 189 -4.10 -8.01 -12.36
CA ASN A 189 -2.83 -7.60 -11.74
C ASN A 189 -1.75 -7.29 -12.79
N LYS A 190 -1.67 -8.08 -13.87
CA LYS A 190 -0.74 -7.80 -14.97
C LYS A 190 -1.07 -6.51 -15.71
N GLN A 191 -2.35 -6.22 -15.90
CA GLN A 191 -2.77 -4.95 -16.50
C GLN A 191 -2.41 -3.76 -15.60
N MET A 192 -2.61 -3.88 -14.28
CA MET A 192 -2.21 -2.86 -13.31
C MET A 192 -0.69 -2.67 -13.29
N GLU A 193 0.08 -3.77 -13.28
CA GLU A 193 1.54 -3.74 -13.39
C GLU A 193 1.99 -2.97 -14.63
N ASP A 194 1.36 -3.23 -15.77
CA ASP A 194 1.66 -2.55 -17.04
C ASP A 194 1.35 -1.04 -16.98
N VAL A 195 0.20 -0.66 -16.45
CA VAL A 195 -0.20 0.75 -16.33
C VAL A 195 0.81 1.51 -15.45
N ILE A 196 1.09 0.99 -14.26
CA ILE A 196 2.01 1.61 -13.31
C ILE A 196 3.42 1.71 -13.91
N ALA A 197 3.93 0.62 -14.46
CA ALA A 197 5.28 0.60 -15.02
C ALA A 197 5.43 1.52 -16.24
N ASN A 198 4.40 1.68 -17.06
CA ASN A 198 4.41 2.61 -18.20
C ASN A 198 4.39 4.07 -17.73
N ASP A 199 3.55 4.42 -16.77
CA ASP A 199 3.48 5.78 -16.23
C ASP A 199 4.85 6.20 -15.65
N TYR A 200 5.53 5.31 -14.94
CA TYR A 200 6.88 5.58 -14.46
C TYR A 200 7.92 5.71 -15.58
N LEU A 201 7.79 4.98 -16.67
CA LEU A 201 8.71 5.10 -17.81
C LEU A 201 8.60 6.45 -18.50
N ASP A 202 7.42 7.04 -18.52
CA ASP A 202 7.18 8.36 -19.13
C ASP A 202 7.76 9.52 -18.31
N ASN A 203 8.19 9.24 -17.06
CA ASN A 203 8.87 10.21 -16.22
C ASN A 203 10.39 9.99 -16.23
N GLU A 204 11.11 10.80 -17.02
CA GLU A 204 12.56 10.65 -17.20
C GLU A 204 13.36 10.81 -15.89
N GLU A 205 12.94 11.70 -15.00
CA GLU A 205 13.62 11.94 -13.73
C GLU A 205 13.48 10.72 -12.82
N VAL A 206 12.25 10.25 -12.63
CA VAL A 206 11.95 9.03 -11.84
C VAL A 206 12.69 7.83 -12.42
N THR A 207 12.67 7.68 -13.75
CA THR A 207 13.36 6.58 -14.44
C THR A 207 14.87 6.63 -14.22
N ARG A 208 15.48 7.79 -14.27
CA ARG A 208 16.92 7.99 -14.03
C ARG A 208 17.28 7.61 -12.59
N GLU A 209 16.55 8.14 -11.62
CA GLU A 209 16.77 7.86 -10.20
C GLU A 209 16.57 6.38 -9.89
N ASN A 210 15.50 5.79 -10.41
CA ASN A 210 15.22 4.38 -10.17
C ASN A 210 16.30 3.46 -10.76
N LYS A 211 16.83 3.75 -11.94
CA LYS A 211 17.96 3.03 -12.53
C LYS A 211 19.22 3.12 -11.67
N LEU A 212 19.48 4.26 -11.05
CA LEU A 212 20.59 4.43 -10.12
C LEU A 212 20.43 3.49 -8.91
N TRP A 213 19.27 3.50 -8.28
CA TRP A 213 18.99 2.68 -7.10
C TRP A 213 18.89 1.19 -7.44
N ALA A 214 18.37 0.82 -8.60
CA ALA A 214 18.36 -0.57 -9.07
C ALA A 214 19.79 -1.12 -9.21
N ARG A 215 20.74 -0.33 -9.72
CA ARG A 215 22.16 -0.72 -9.78
C ARG A 215 22.79 -0.91 -8.40
N GLN A 216 22.41 -0.09 -7.43
CA GLN A 216 22.86 -0.22 -6.05
C GLN A 216 22.30 -1.49 -5.41
N PHE A 217 21.01 -1.75 -5.60
CA PHE A 217 20.35 -2.97 -5.14
C PHE A 217 20.99 -4.22 -5.75
N GLU A 218 21.22 -4.24 -7.06
CA GLU A 218 21.88 -5.34 -7.76
C GLU A 218 23.27 -5.60 -7.20
N LYS A 219 24.05 -4.54 -7.03
CA LYS A 219 25.44 -4.63 -6.59
C LYS A 219 25.57 -5.08 -5.14
N TYR A 220 24.76 -4.56 -4.24
CA TYR A 220 24.97 -4.70 -2.80
C TYR A 220 23.99 -5.64 -2.10
N ALA A 221 22.88 -5.99 -2.71
CA ALA A 221 21.88 -6.89 -2.13
C ALA A 221 21.66 -8.15 -2.98
N HIS A 222 21.07 -8.02 -4.15
CA HIS A 222 20.68 -9.16 -4.97
C HIS A 222 21.85 -10.05 -5.38
N ARG A 223 22.96 -9.47 -5.80
CA ARG A 223 24.16 -10.21 -6.20
C ARG A 223 24.74 -11.08 -5.07
N TRP A 224 24.68 -10.59 -3.85
CA TRP A 224 25.25 -11.27 -2.70
C TRP A 224 24.32 -12.32 -2.10
N MET A 225 23.01 -12.05 -2.15
CA MET A 225 22.00 -12.89 -1.53
C MET A 225 20.76 -13.05 -2.44
N PRO A 226 20.94 -13.66 -3.62
CA PRO A 226 19.87 -13.71 -4.63
C PRO A 226 18.64 -14.51 -4.18
N LYS A 227 18.83 -15.47 -3.28
CA LYS A 227 17.72 -16.25 -2.71
C LYS A 227 16.90 -15.45 -1.69
N MET A 228 17.54 -14.51 -1.00
CA MET A 228 16.87 -13.63 -0.03
C MET A 228 16.23 -12.42 -0.71
N PHE A 229 16.84 -11.94 -1.79
CA PHE A 229 16.43 -10.77 -2.55
C PHE A 229 16.15 -11.15 -4.00
N PRO A 230 15.15 -12.01 -4.25
CA PRO A 230 14.74 -12.28 -5.62
C PRO A 230 14.28 -10.96 -6.25
N ALA A 231 14.81 -10.64 -7.42
CA ALA A 231 14.45 -9.44 -8.15
C ALA A 231 13.88 -9.83 -9.51
N ASN A 232 12.63 -9.49 -9.73
CA ASN A 232 12.01 -9.56 -11.04
C ASN A 232 11.91 -8.13 -11.56
N TYR A 233 12.78 -7.79 -12.50
CA TYR A 233 12.72 -6.48 -13.15
C TYR A 233 11.67 -6.49 -14.24
N TYR A 234 10.69 -5.63 -14.08
CA TYR A 234 9.69 -5.37 -15.09
C TYR A 234 9.75 -3.88 -15.48
N LYS A 235 10.15 -3.62 -16.72
CA LYS A 235 10.40 -2.25 -17.22
C LYS A 235 11.35 -1.50 -16.25
N ASN A 236 10.84 -0.58 -15.46
CA ASN A 236 11.64 0.23 -14.55
C ASN A 236 11.36 -0.06 -13.06
N MET A 237 10.70 -1.16 -12.76
CA MET A 237 10.31 -1.53 -11.39
C MET A 237 10.90 -2.87 -11.00
N ILE A 238 11.01 -3.12 -9.69
CA ILE A 238 11.19 -4.45 -9.13
C ILE A 238 9.83 -4.93 -8.63
N ASN A 239 9.35 -6.05 -9.17
CA ASN A 239 8.05 -6.58 -8.83
C ASN A 239 8.16 -7.96 -8.18
N TYR A 240 7.31 -8.16 -7.20
CA TYR A 240 7.16 -9.42 -6.48
C TYR A 240 5.74 -9.93 -6.68
N TRP A 241 5.63 -11.07 -7.35
CA TRP A 241 4.36 -11.77 -7.51
C TRP A 241 4.20 -12.80 -6.40
N ILE A 242 3.19 -12.62 -5.55
CA ILE A 242 3.01 -13.44 -4.35
C ILE A 242 1.72 -14.23 -4.46
N PRO A 243 1.81 -15.53 -4.78
CA PRO A 243 0.65 -16.39 -4.84
C PRO A 243 0.15 -16.73 -3.43
N HIS A 244 -1.15 -16.80 -3.27
CA HIS A 244 -1.81 -17.31 -2.08
C HIS A 244 -2.74 -18.45 -2.47
N GLU A 245 -2.65 -19.54 -1.71
CA GLU A 245 -3.63 -20.60 -1.83
C GLU A 245 -4.94 -20.14 -1.16
N TYR A 246 -6.05 -20.38 -1.86
CA TYR A 246 -7.36 -20.20 -1.27
C TYR A 246 -7.62 -21.36 -0.32
N ASP A 247 -7.74 -21.07 0.97
CA ASP A 247 -8.13 -22.04 1.99
C ASP A 247 -9.55 -21.73 2.50
N PRO A 248 -10.58 -22.45 2.00
CA PRO A 248 -11.96 -22.23 2.44
C PRO A 248 -12.19 -22.61 3.90
N GLY A 249 -11.29 -23.37 4.52
CA GLY A 249 -11.31 -23.72 5.93
C GLY A 249 -10.72 -22.65 6.83
N HIS A 250 -10.02 -21.69 6.29
CA HIS A 250 -9.52 -20.55 7.06
C HIS A 250 -10.71 -19.71 7.52
N ARG A 251 -10.83 -19.50 8.82
CA ARG A 251 -11.88 -18.66 9.45
C ARG A 251 -11.87 -17.23 8.96
N TYR A 252 -10.81 -16.84 8.27
CA TYR A 252 -10.63 -15.52 7.69
C TYR A 252 -10.44 -15.74 6.21
N PRO A 253 -11.41 -15.37 5.38
CA PRO A 253 -11.12 -15.27 3.98
C PRO A 253 -9.90 -14.37 3.90
N SER A 254 -8.76 -14.95 3.55
CA SER A 254 -7.69 -14.17 2.98
C SER A 254 -8.21 -13.69 1.63
N VAL A 255 -9.20 -12.81 1.67
CA VAL A 255 -9.69 -12.12 0.50
C VAL A 255 -8.57 -11.19 0.12
N ARG A 256 -7.66 -11.76 -0.66
CA ARG A 256 -6.56 -11.01 -1.19
C ARG A 256 -6.93 -10.69 -2.60
N PHE A 257 -7.60 -9.57 -2.70
CA PHE A 257 -7.77 -8.88 -3.96
C PHE A 257 -6.40 -8.58 -4.56
N PRO A 258 -6.34 -8.17 -5.83
CA PRO A 258 -5.12 -7.60 -6.37
C PRO A 258 -4.66 -6.49 -5.42
N TRP A 259 -3.71 -6.84 -4.60
CA TRP A 259 -3.13 -5.96 -3.62
C TRP A 259 -1.80 -5.49 -4.17
N ILE A 260 -1.69 -4.19 -4.41
CA ILE A 260 -0.46 -3.54 -4.80
C ILE A 260 0.07 -2.81 -3.58
N LEU A 261 1.25 -3.20 -3.15
CA LEU A 261 2.04 -2.47 -2.16
C LEU A 261 2.96 -1.50 -2.87
#